data_0339afa4864d25e1f6869cfb73098fb3
#
_entry.id   0339afa4864d25e1f6869cfb73098fb3
#
_cell.length_a   1.000
_cell.length_b   1.000
_cell.length_c   1.000
_cell.angle_alpha   90.00
_cell.angle_beta   90.00
_cell.angle_gamma   90.00
#
_symmetry.space_group_name_H-M   'P 1'
#
loop_
_entity.id
_entity.type
_entity.pdbx_description
1 polymer ?
#
loop_
_entity_poly.entity_id
_entity_poly.type
_entity_poly.pdbx_seq_one_letter_code
_entity_poly.pdbx_strand_id
1 'polypeptide(L)'
;VFATIVEGTTYKNKKTNGETQFENVVKKIMPDGNGLALAAMTKDVKVSKTLSFTFNGGYRLPNDAGTPINLGTENSIETWDDLSVVVWVQDAVTKEILQSETFPIALVGVEAVEQNLMLYPNPANSVFNVDAPEMGNSMVSVMDIQGKVVFAGAMESGKLSLNVADWSEGVYVVKVSGNSKTLNSKIVVRH
;
A
#
# COMPACT_ATOMS: atom_id res chain seq x y z
N VAL A 1 -6.54 -19.45 -10.61
CA VAL A 1 -6.13 -18.05 -10.71
C VAL A 1 -4.65 -17.96 -10.47
N PHE A 2 -3.99 -17.16 -11.25
CA PHE A 2 -2.59 -16.80 -11.09
C PHE A 2 -2.48 -15.28 -10.94
N ALA A 3 -1.46 -14.85 -10.23
CA ALA A 3 -1.03 -13.47 -10.23
C ALA A 3 0.49 -13.42 -10.38
N THR A 4 1.01 -12.55 -11.21
CA THR A 4 2.46 -12.37 -11.34
C THR A 4 2.84 -10.91 -11.16
N ILE A 5 3.95 -10.69 -10.47
CA ILE A 5 4.59 -9.38 -10.39
C ILE A 5 5.59 -9.28 -11.53
N VAL A 6 5.46 -8.24 -12.32
CA VAL A 6 6.23 -7.98 -13.53
C VAL A 6 6.91 -6.61 -13.40
N GLU A 7 8.16 -6.51 -13.77
CA GLU A 7 8.84 -5.23 -13.99
C GLU A 7 8.78 -4.89 -15.47
N GLY A 8 8.32 -3.69 -15.79
CA GLY A 8 8.07 -3.26 -17.17
C GLY A 8 9.31 -3.31 -18.02
N THR A 9 10.41 -2.71 -17.57
CA THR A 9 11.68 -2.68 -18.32
C THR A 9 12.88 -2.88 -17.40
N THR A 10 13.78 -3.76 -17.79
CA THR A 10 15.06 -4.00 -17.08
C THR A 10 16.26 -3.90 -18.03
N TYR A 11 17.42 -3.53 -17.48
CA TYR A 11 18.61 -3.25 -18.28
C TYR A 11 19.89 -3.95 -17.78
N LYS A 12 19.92 -4.45 -16.55
CA LYS A 12 21.17 -4.90 -15.93
C LYS A 12 21.58 -6.32 -16.31
N ASN A 13 20.63 -7.19 -16.71
CA ASN A 13 20.94 -8.59 -17.04
C ASN A 13 21.40 -8.80 -18.49
N LYS A 14 22.24 -7.90 -18.99
CA LYS A 14 22.83 -7.99 -20.33
C LYS A 14 23.77 -9.17 -20.46
N LYS A 15 23.69 -9.87 -21.59
CA LYS A 15 24.55 -10.99 -21.95
C LYS A 15 25.18 -10.76 -23.35
N THR A 16 25.86 -11.77 -23.86
CA THR A 16 26.58 -11.69 -25.12
C THR A 16 25.69 -11.81 -26.36
N ASN A 17 24.39 -12.03 -26.20
CA ASN A 17 23.42 -12.12 -27.31
C ASN A 17 23.06 -10.77 -27.94
N GLY A 18 23.56 -9.66 -27.38
CA GLY A 18 23.33 -8.30 -27.91
C GLY A 18 22.07 -7.61 -27.33
N GLU A 19 21.23 -8.32 -26.57
CA GLU A 19 20.10 -7.69 -25.89
C GLU A 19 20.58 -6.79 -24.76
N THR A 20 20.03 -5.56 -24.71
CA THR A 20 20.38 -4.56 -23.71
C THR A 20 19.19 -4.09 -22.89
N GLN A 21 17.98 -4.50 -23.29
CA GLN A 21 16.72 -4.14 -22.66
C GLN A 21 15.79 -5.37 -22.68
N PHE A 22 15.10 -5.60 -21.59
CA PHE A 22 14.14 -6.70 -21.43
C PHE A 22 12.83 -6.12 -20.92
N GLU A 23 11.74 -6.49 -21.55
CA GLU A 23 10.41 -5.99 -21.23
C GLU A 23 9.55 -7.05 -20.56
N ASN A 24 8.67 -6.59 -19.66
CA ASN A 24 7.71 -7.43 -18.94
C ASN A 24 8.37 -8.62 -18.21
N VAL A 25 9.43 -8.32 -17.45
CA VAL A 25 10.23 -9.33 -16.77
C VAL A 25 9.52 -9.82 -15.51
N VAL A 26 9.15 -11.10 -15.49
CA VAL A 26 8.50 -11.73 -14.33
C VAL A 26 9.46 -11.76 -13.13
N LYS A 27 9.00 -11.22 -12.01
CA LYS A 27 9.74 -11.21 -10.73
C LYS A 27 9.21 -12.24 -9.75
N LYS A 28 7.90 -12.49 -9.74
CA LYS A 28 7.27 -13.48 -8.85
C LYS A 28 5.93 -13.94 -9.39
N ILE A 29 5.72 -15.25 -9.42
CA ILE A 29 4.40 -15.86 -9.67
C ILE A 29 3.79 -16.23 -8.32
N MET A 30 2.52 -15.91 -8.12
CA MET A 30 1.78 -16.12 -6.88
C MET A 30 0.53 -16.99 -7.09
N PRO A 31 0.24 -17.87 -6.14
CA PRO A 31 1.05 -18.22 -4.97
C PRO A 31 2.33 -18.95 -5.38
N ASP A 32 2.26 -19.73 -6.43
CA ASP A 32 3.37 -20.48 -7.07
C ASP A 32 3.00 -20.83 -8.53
N GLY A 33 3.79 -21.66 -9.20
CA GLY A 33 3.57 -22.08 -10.59
C GLY A 33 2.31 -22.91 -10.85
N ASN A 34 1.62 -23.41 -9.80
CA ASN A 34 0.37 -24.16 -9.93
C ASN A 34 -0.86 -23.24 -9.82
N GLY A 35 -0.66 -22.01 -9.34
CA GLY A 35 -1.73 -21.05 -9.13
C GLY A 35 -2.62 -21.37 -7.92
N LEU A 36 -3.63 -20.53 -7.73
CA LEU A 36 -4.65 -20.72 -6.70
C LEU A 36 -5.89 -21.38 -7.29
N ALA A 37 -6.21 -22.59 -6.84
CA ALA A 37 -7.44 -23.25 -7.23
C ALA A 37 -8.67 -22.48 -6.71
N LEU A 38 -9.65 -22.23 -7.58
CA LEU A 38 -10.96 -21.73 -7.18
C LEU A 38 -11.96 -22.89 -7.16
N ALA A 39 -12.85 -22.89 -6.17
CA ALA A 39 -14.05 -23.72 -6.21
C ALA A 39 -14.97 -23.30 -7.37
N ALA A 40 -15.96 -24.12 -7.70
CA ALA A 40 -16.97 -23.76 -8.69
C ALA A 40 -17.60 -22.40 -8.35
N MET A 41 -17.58 -21.49 -9.31
CA MET A 41 -18.13 -20.14 -9.15
C MET A 41 -19.60 -20.12 -9.55
N THR A 42 -20.42 -19.44 -8.77
CA THR A 42 -21.81 -19.20 -9.08
C THR A 42 -21.95 -17.86 -9.79
N LYS A 43 -22.80 -17.80 -10.80
CA LYS A 43 -23.10 -16.54 -11.52
C LYS A 43 -23.52 -15.44 -10.53
N ASP A 44 -23.01 -14.25 -10.74
CA ASP A 44 -23.31 -13.04 -9.97
C ASP A 44 -22.87 -13.08 -8.48
N VAL A 45 -22.08 -14.10 -8.08
CA VAL A 45 -21.49 -14.18 -6.73
C VAL A 45 -20.02 -13.75 -6.79
N LYS A 46 -19.70 -12.67 -6.08
CA LYS A 46 -18.33 -12.17 -5.98
C LYS A 46 -17.48 -13.11 -5.12
N VAL A 47 -16.35 -13.54 -5.65
CA VAL A 47 -15.32 -14.28 -4.91
C VAL A 47 -14.10 -13.38 -4.75
N SER A 48 -13.64 -13.18 -3.51
CA SER A 48 -12.44 -12.41 -3.21
C SER A 48 -11.36 -13.31 -2.65
N LYS A 49 -10.13 -13.14 -3.12
CA LYS A 49 -8.92 -13.82 -2.62
C LYS A 49 -7.82 -12.80 -2.44
N THR A 50 -7.08 -12.92 -1.35
CA THR A 50 -5.91 -12.09 -1.08
C THR A 50 -4.66 -12.92 -1.31
N LEU A 51 -3.74 -12.39 -2.10
CA LEU A 51 -2.39 -12.90 -2.27
C LEU A 51 -1.42 -11.81 -1.81
N SER A 52 -0.40 -12.17 -1.06
CA SER A 52 0.63 -11.24 -0.60
C SER A 52 2.01 -11.84 -0.81
N PHE A 53 2.96 -10.99 -1.16
CA PHE A 53 4.37 -11.34 -1.25
C PHE A 53 5.23 -10.14 -0.85
N THR A 54 6.32 -10.39 -0.14
CA THR A 54 7.28 -9.37 0.25
C THR A 54 8.62 -9.68 -0.40
N PHE A 55 9.15 -8.74 -1.16
CA PHE A 55 10.53 -8.79 -1.64
C PHE A 55 11.47 -8.35 -0.51
N ASN A 56 12.34 -9.25 -0.08
CA ASN A 56 13.31 -8.99 0.98
C ASN A 56 14.68 -8.62 0.41
N GLY A 57 15.52 -8.05 1.28
CA GLY A 57 16.93 -7.79 1.04
C GLY A 57 17.24 -6.81 -0.09
N GLY A 58 18.47 -6.85 -0.55
CA GLY A 58 19.00 -5.99 -1.60
C GLY A 58 18.88 -6.58 -3.00
N TYR A 59 19.14 -5.72 -4.00
CA TYR A 59 19.23 -6.14 -5.39
C TYR A 59 20.38 -7.11 -5.63
N ARG A 60 20.11 -8.21 -6.33
CA ARG A 60 21.13 -9.08 -6.93
C ARG A 60 20.83 -9.31 -8.41
N LEU A 61 21.86 -9.20 -9.23
CA LEU A 61 21.75 -9.49 -10.67
C LEU A 61 21.45 -11.00 -10.86
N PRO A 62 20.39 -11.36 -11.59
CA PRO A 62 20.15 -12.74 -11.98
C PRO A 62 21.30 -13.25 -12.86
N ASN A 63 21.88 -14.39 -12.51
CA ASN A 63 22.97 -14.96 -13.32
C ASN A 63 22.43 -15.97 -14.33
N ASP A 64 22.11 -17.14 -13.85
CA ASP A 64 21.67 -18.28 -14.64
C ASP A 64 20.76 -19.18 -13.81
N ALA A 65 20.28 -20.28 -14.41
CA ALA A 65 19.43 -21.24 -13.73
C ALA A 65 20.13 -21.98 -12.57
N GLY A 66 21.44 -21.98 -12.52
CA GLY A 66 22.22 -22.64 -11.46
C GLY A 66 22.28 -21.80 -10.18
N THR A 67 22.06 -20.50 -10.27
CA THR A 67 22.08 -19.58 -9.13
C THR A 67 20.84 -18.67 -9.11
N PRO A 68 19.64 -19.25 -8.88
CA PRO A 68 18.41 -18.48 -8.88
C PRO A 68 18.40 -17.45 -7.73
N ILE A 69 17.62 -16.39 -7.89
CA ILE A 69 17.38 -15.39 -6.84
C ILE A 69 16.70 -16.04 -5.65
N ASN A 70 17.28 -15.89 -4.46
CA ASN A 70 16.64 -16.28 -3.21
C ASN A 70 15.73 -15.15 -2.70
N LEU A 71 14.46 -15.18 -3.10
CA LEU A 71 13.48 -14.14 -2.76
C LEU A 71 13.23 -13.97 -1.25
N GLY A 72 13.74 -14.87 -0.40
CA GLY A 72 13.71 -14.72 1.04
C GLY A 72 14.74 -13.72 1.59
N THR A 73 15.82 -13.47 0.85
CA THR A 73 16.96 -12.65 1.32
C THR A 73 17.45 -11.63 0.30
N GLU A 74 16.98 -11.70 -0.95
CA GLU A 74 17.43 -10.82 -2.04
C GLU A 74 16.34 -10.69 -3.10
N ASN A 75 16.46 -9.72 -3.98
CA ASN A 75 15.54 -9.49 -5.10
C ASN A 75 16.31 -9.06 -6.36
N SER A 76 15.61 -9.02 -7.50
CA SER A 76 16.17 -8.57 -8.79
C SER A 76 15.39 -7.42 -9.40
N ILE A 77 14.73 -6.62 -8.56
CA ILE A 77 13.97 -5.45 -9.04
C ILE A 77 14.94 -4.32 -9.29
N GLU A 78 14.92 -3.78 -10.51
CA GLU A 78 15.75 -2.64 -10.90
C GLU A 78 15.06 -1.31 -10.61
N THR A 79 13.74 -1.26 -10.82
CA THR A 79 12.93 -0.04 -10.67
C THR A 79 11.60 -0.38 -10.00
N TRP A 80 11.44 -0.01 -8.75
CA TRP A 80 10.24 -0.31 -7.96
C TRP A 80 8.97 0.35 -8.51
N ASP A 81 9.10 1.55 -9.08
CA ASP A 81 7.97 2.30 -9.66
C ASP A 81 7.47 1.72 -11.00
N ASP A 82 8.22 0.78 -11.59
CA ASP A 82 7.89 0.14 -12.86
C ASP A 82 7.30 -1.28 -12.67
N LEU A 83 6.82 -1.57 -11.46
CA LEU A 83 6.17 -2.84 -11.17
C LEU A 83 4.68 -2.82 -11.50
N SER A 84 4.20 -3.93 -12.02
CA SER A 84 2.78 -4.20 -12.22
C SER A 84 2.40 -5.61 -11.78
N VAL A 85 1.12 -5.82 -11.51
CA VAL A 85 0.56 -7.16 -11.27
C VAL A 85 -0.30 -7.54 -12.46
N VAL A 86 0.00 -8.69 -13.06
CA VAL A 86 -0.85 -9.33 -14.05
C VAL A 86 -1.59 -10.48 -13.37
N VAL A 87 -2.91 -10.47 -13.46
CA VAL A 87 -3.77 -11.52 -12.91
C VAL A 87 -4.49 -12.22 -14.05
N TRP A 88 -4.59 -13.54 -13.99
CA TRP A 88 -5.41 -14.27 -14.96
C TRP A 88 -6.13 -15.47 -14.34
N VAL A 89 -7.27 -15.78 -14.94
CA VAL A 89 -8.04 -16.99 -14.64
C VAL A 89 -7.82 -17.97 -15.79
N GLN A 90 -7.40 -19.18 -15.46
CA GLN A 90 -7.09 -20.21 -16.43
C GLN A 90 -7.84 -21.49 -16.11
N ASP A 91 -8.39 -22.13 -17.11
CA ASP A 91 -8.93 -23.49 -16.98
C ASP A 91 -7.79 -24.48 -16.64
N ALA A 92 -8.02 -25.32 -15.64
CA ALA A 92 -6.99 -26.23 -15.15
C ALA A 92 -6.66 -27.37 -16.12
N VAL A 93 -7.60 -27.74 -16.98
CA VAL A 93 -7.49 -28.86 -17.90
C VAL A 93 -7.05 -28.41 -19.30
N THR A 94 -7.82 -27.49 -19.89
CA THR A 94 -7.59 -26.99 -21.25
C THR A 94 -6.46 -25.98 -21.35
N LYS A 95 -6.11 -25.35 -20.23
CA LYS A 95 -5.14 -24.23 -20.13
C LYS A 95 -5.60 -22.95 -20.83
N GLU A 96 -6.85 -22.87 -21.21
CA GLU A 96 -7.44 -21.66 -21.77
C GLU A 96 -7.45 -20.54 -20.74
N ILE A 97 -7.04 -19.34 -21.15
CA ILE A 97 -7.13 -18.11 -20.33
C ILE A 97 -8.53 -17.52 -20.53
N LEU A 98 -9.33 -17.55 -19.48
CA LEU A 98 -10.70 -17.07 -19.49
C LEU A 98 -10.80 -15.55 -19.31
N GLN A 99 -9.90 -14.98 -18.51
CA GLN A 99 -9.83 -13.56 -18.20
C GLN A 99 -8.44 -13.18 -17.76
N SER A 100 -7.99 -12.00 -18.13
CA SER A 100 -6.73 -11.40 -17.62
C SER A 100 -6.89 -9.90 -17.42
N GLU A 101 -6.13 -9.36 -16.47
CA GLU A 101 -6.08 -7.93 -16.15
C GLU A 101 -4.69 -7.55 -15.66
N THR A 102 -4.28 -6.31 -15.92
CA THR A 102 -2.99 -5.78 -15.49
C THR A 102 -3.21 -4.51 -14.69
N PHE A 103 -2.56 -4.40 -13.53
CA PHE A 103 -2.63 -3.25 -12.63
C PHE A 103 -1.22 -2.75 -12.33
N PRO A 104 -0.93 -1.46 -12.46
CA PRO A 104 0.32 -0.91 -11.95
C PRO A 104 0.36 -1.08 -10.43
N ILE A 105 1.50 -1.46 -9.88
CA ILE A 105 1.71 -1.41 -8.44
C ILE A 105 1.96 0.05 -8.08
N ALA A 106 0.96 0.70 -7.50
CA ALA A 106 1.21 1.96 -6.84
C ALA A 106 2.12 1.68 -5.64
N LEU A 107 3.35 2.22 -5.65
CA LEU A 107 4.16 2.26 -4.44
C LEU A 107 3.49 3.23 -3.47
N VAL A 108 2.52 2.72 -2.74
CA VAL A 108 1.99 3.44 -1.59
C VAL A 108 3.03 3.34 -0.49
N GLY A 109 3.91 4.32 -0.42
CA GLY A 109 4.54 4.66 0.84
C GLY A 109 3.45 5.12 1.78
N VAL A 110 3.04 4.24 2.72
CA VAL A 110 1.84 4.33 3.56
C VAL A 110 0.56 4.10 2.73
N GLU A 111 -0.13 3.01 2.99
CA GLU A 111 -1.52 2.85 2.54
C GLU A 111 -2.26 4.17 2.81
N ALA A 112 -2.74 4.82 1.75
CA ALA A 112 -3.92 5.62 1.88
C ALA A 112 -5.08 4.63 2.12
N VAL A 113 -5.16 4.05 3.32
CA VAL A 113 -6.43 3.69 3.89
C VAL A 113 -7.27 4.93 3.66
N GLU A 114 -8.44 4.81 3.03
CA GLU A 114 -9.42 5.89 3.11
C GLU A 114 -9.51 6.22 4.59
N GLN A 115 -8.74 7.26 4.96
CA GLN A 115 -8.68 7.66 6.35
C GLN A 115 -9.93 8.47 6.53
N ASN A 116 -10.97 7.83 7.05
CA ASN A 116 -12.17 8.52 7.53
C ASN A 116 -11.83 9.37 8.76
N LEU A 117 -10.72 10.10 8.68
CA LEU A 117 -10.31 11.14 9.61
C LEU A 117 -10.51 12.49 8.95
N MET A 118 -11.59 13.13 9.28
CA MET A 118 -11.91 14.47 8.81
C MET A 118 -11.52 15.50 9.88
N LEU A 119 -10.84 16.55 9.44
CA LEU A 119 -10.45 17.69 10.26
C LEU A 119 -11.08 18.95 9.65
N TYR A 120 -11.98 19.59 10.39
CA TYR A 120 -12.68 20.78 9.88
C TYR A 120 -13.06 21.78 10.99
N PRO A 121 -13.06 23.09 10.65
CA PRO A 121 -12.52 23.67 9.41
C PRO A 121 -11.00 23.49 9.30
N ASN A 122 -10.50 23.46 8.07
CA ASN A 122 -9.07 23.44 7.76
C ASN A 122 -8.82 24.44 6.60
N PRO A 123 -8.18 25.61 6.83
CA PRO A 123 -7.55 26.08 8.07
C PRO A 123 -8.54 26.30 9.22
N ALA A 124 -8.04 26.09 10.45
CA ALA A 124 -8.75 26.39 11.70
C ALA A 124 -8.30 27.76 12.25
N ASN A 125 -9.27 28.55 12.74
CA ASN A 125 -8.99 29.83 13.38
C ASN A 125 -9.01 29.73 14.92
N SER A 126 -10.10 29.23 15.47
CA SER A 126 -10.28 29.14 16.93
C SER A 126 -10.61 27.73 17.40
N VAL A 127 -11.30 26.96 16.59
CA VAL A 127 -11.71 25.58 16.91
C VAL A 127 -11.58 24.74 15.66
N PHE A 128 -11.19 23.47 15.80
CA PHE A 128 -11.42 22.45 14.79
C PHE A 128 -12.00 21.16 15.39
N ASN A 129 -12.67 20.42 14.54
CA ASN A 129 -13.26 19.14 14.89
C ASN A 129 -12.45 18.01 14.29
N VAL A 130 -12.25 16.98 15.07
CA VAL A 130 -11.75 15.67 14.67
C VAL A 130 -12.96 14.76 14.53
N ASP A 131 -13.17 14.21 13.34
CA ASP A 131 -14.27 13.28 13.07
C ASP A 131 -13.68 12.01 12.44
N ALA A 132 -13.77 10.91 13.19
CA ALA A 132 -13.27 9.59 12.80
C ALA A 132 -14.23 8.51 13.35
N PRO A 133 -15.43 8.36 12.78
CA PRO A 133 -16.51 7.55 13.34
C PRO A 133 -16.12 6.07 13.52
N GLU A 134 -15.26 5.54 12.66
CA GLU A 134 -14.79 4.16 12.75
C GLU A 134 -13.84 3.90 13.93
N MET A 135 -13.28 4.96 14.51
CA MET A 135 -12.33 4.85 15.62
C MET A 135 -13.02 4.75 17.00
N GLY A 136 -14.30 5.11 17.08
CA GLY A 136 -15.05 5.06 18.35
C GLY A 136 -14.36 5.82 19.48
N ASN A 137 -14.18 5.17 20.61
CA ASN A 137 -13.43 5.71 21.75
C ASN A 137 -11.92 5.48 21.50
N SER A 138 -11.16 6.54 21.34
CA SER A 138 -9.76 6.50 20.94
C SER A 138 -8.95 7.62 21.58
N MET A 139 -7.63 7.54 21.49
CA MET A 139 -6.74 8.61 21.93
C MET A 139 -6.37 9.50 20.75
N VAL A 140 -6.47 10.79 20.95
CA VAL A 140 -6.02 11.82 20.00
C VAL A 140 -4.78 12.49 20.55
N SER A 141 -3.75 12.62 19.71
CA SER A 141 -2.58 13.47 19.98
C SER A 141 -2.37 14.42 18.83
N VAL A 142 -2.01 15.66 19.13
CA VAL A 142 -1.67 16.68 18.15
C VAL A 142 -0.24 17.14 18.39
N MET A 143 0.55 17.19 17.34
CA MET A 143 1.96 17.56 17.38
C MET A 143 2.23 18.71 16.40
N ASP A 144 3.14 19.59 16.77
CA ASP A 144 3.70 20.58 15.84
C ASP A 144 4.69 19.92 14.86
N ILE A 145 5.22 20.72 13.92
CA ILE A 145 6.19 20.26 12.92
C ILE A 145 7.54 19.80 13.50
N GLN A 146 7.82 20.12 14.76
CA GLN A 146 9.02 19.70 15.48
C GLN A 146 8.80 18.37 16.24
N GLY A 147 7.56 17.82 16.20
CA GLY A 147 7.18 16.61 16.91
C GLY A 147 6.80 16.83 18.37
N LYS A 148 6.73 18.09 18.84
CA LYS A 148 6.27 18.41 20.20
C LYS A 148 4.76 18.20 20.28
N VAL A 149 4.32 17.40 21.26
CA VAL A 149 2.90 17.18 21.53
C VAL A 149 2.32 18.45 22.17
N VAL A 150 1.33 19.06 21.52
CA VAL A 150 0.60 20.25 21.99
C VAL A 150 -0.75 19.88 22.61
N PHE A 151 -1.28 18.72 22.26
CA PHE A 151 -2.49 18.17 22.85
C PHE A 151 -2.42 16.65 22.90
N ALA A 152 -2.94 16.05 23.99
CA ALA A 152 -3.21 14.63 24.09
C ALA A 152 -4.48 14.42 24.96
N GLY A 153 -5.45 13.65 24.45
CA GLY A 153 -6.71 13.41 25.15
C GLY A 153 -7.55 12.32 24.49
N ALA A 154 -8.59 11.91 25.19
CA ALA A 154 -9.54 10.93 24.71
C ALA A 154 -10.53 11.57 23.73
N MET A 155 -10.93 10.80 22.73
CA MET A 155 -12.02 11.08 21.80
C MET A 155 -13.14 10.09 22.09
N GLU A 156 -14.39 10.55 22.14
CA GLU A 156 -15.56 9.73 22.39
C GLU A 156 -16.43 9.62 21.14
N SER A 157 -16.90 8.42 20.87
CA SER A 157 -17.79 8.14 19.73
C SER A 157 -17.24 8.66 18.38
N GLY A 158 -15.92 8.68 18.22
CA GLY A 158 -15.28 9.12 16.98
C GLY A 158 -15.25 10.63 16.78
N LYS A 159 -15.54 11.44 17.79
CA LYS A 159 -15.59 12.91 17.68
C LYS A 159 -14.87 13.61 18.82
N LEU A 160 -14.17 14.69 18.46
CA LEU A 160 -13.51 15.58 19.42
C LEU A 160 -13.46 16.99 18.84
N SER A 161 -13.76 17.98 19.66
CA SER A 161 -13.62 19.39 19.30
C SER A 161 -12.48 20.00 20.11
N LEU A 162 -11.55 20.68 19.45
CA LEU A 162 -10.36 21.26 20.05
C LEU A 162 -10.33 22.78 19.85
N ASN A 163 -10.16 23.51 20.96
CA ASN A 163 -9.89 24.94 20.92
C ASN A 163 -8.40 25.17 20.62
N VAL A 164 -8.11 25.95 19.60
CA VAL A 164 -6.76 26.26 19.12
C VAL A 164 -6.49 27.76 19.07
N ALA A 165 -7.35 28.57 19.65
CA ALA A 165 -7.23 30.04 19.64
C ALA A 165 -5.87 30.53 20.21
N ASP A 166 -5.31 29.79 21.18
CA ASP A 166 -4.03 30.11 21.81
C ASP A 166 -2.83 29.40 21.17
N TRP A 167 -3.04 28.63 20.09
CA TRP A 167 -1.95 27.96 19.42
C TRP A 167 -1.25 28.89 18.43
N SER A 168 0.04 28.67 18.20
CA SER A 168 0.75 29.40 17.15
C SER A 168 0.21 29.04 15.76
N GLU A 169 0.19 30.01 14.86
CA GLU A 169 -0.10 29.71 13.46
C GLU A 169 0.90 28.70 12.90
N GLY A 170 0.41 27.73 12.14
CA GLY A 170 1.26 26.71 11.56
C GLY A 170 0.53 25.42 11.17
N VAL A 171 1.31 24.42 10.79
CA VAL A 171 0.84 23.08 10.45
C VAL A 171 1.02 22.18 11.67
N TYR A 172 -0.02 21.41 11.97
CA TYR A 172 -0.02 20.41 13.03
C TYR A 172 -0.41 19.05 12.48
N VAL A 173 0.15 17.99 13.06
CA VAL A 173 -0.20 16.61 12.74
C VAL A 173 -1.13 16.09 13.83
N VAL A 174 -2.32 15.66 13.42
CA VAL A 174 -3.31 15.00 14.30
C VAL A 174 -3.18 13.50 14.12
N LYS A 175 -2.97 12.80 15.21
CA LYS A 175 -2.90 11.33 15.28
C LYS A 175 -4.04 10.81 16.15
N VAL A 176 -4.84 9.90 15.61
CA VAL A 176 -5.90 9.19 16.32
C VAL A 176 -5.50 7.71 16.43
N SER A 177 -5.46 7.18 17.65
CA SER A 177 -5.01 5.80 17.91
C SER A 177 -6.01 5.04 18.76
N GLY A 178 -6.44 3.87 18.28
CA GLY A 178 -7.37 2.98 18.98
C GLY A 178 -7.64 1.71 18.18
N ASN A 179 -8.13 0.66 18.84
CA ASN A 179 -8.55 -0.60 18.23
C ASN A 179 -7.51 -1.20 17.26
N SER A 180 -6.22 -1.16 17.62
CA SER A 180 -5.10 -1.61 16.80
C SER A 180 -4.93 -0.85 15.47
N LYS A 181 -5.58 0.31 15.31
CA LYS A 181 -5.54 1.19 14.14
C LYS A 181 -5.02 2.57 14.55
N THR A 182 -4.30 3.20 13.64
CA THR A 182 -3.82 4.59 13.80
C THR A 182 -4.14 5.35 12.52
N LEU A 183 -4.76 6.53 12.68
CA LEU A 183 -5.03 7.47 11.60
C LEU A 183 -4.21 8.75 11.83
N ASN A 184 -3.73 9.35 10.75
CA ASN A 184 -2.99 10.60 10.82
C ASN A 184 -3.54 11.56 9.75
N SER A 185 -3.63 12.84 10.11
CA SER A 185 -3.99 13.90 9.16
C SER A 185 -3.34 15.22 9.56
N LYS A 186 -3.37 16.23 8.69
CA LYS A 186 -2.77 17.54 8.91
C LYS A 186 -3.86 18.59 9.06
N ILE A 187 -3.68 19.49 10.03
CA ILE A 187 -4.50 20.69 10.21
C ILE A 187 -3.62 21.92 10.11
N VAL A 188 -4.12 22.96 9.49
CA VAL A 188 -3.48 24.29 9.46
C VAL A 188 -4.21 25.18 10.44
N VAL A 189 -3.49 25.81 11.36
CA VAL A 189 -4.03 26.85 12.26
C VAL A 189 -3.64 28.22 11.71
N ARG A 190 -4.63 29.10 11.57
CA ARG A 190 -4.46 30.47 11.07
C ARG A 190 -5.49 31.40 11.71
N HIS A 191 -5.03 32.44 12.38
CA HIS A 191 -5.85 33.46 13.05
C HIS A 191 -6.07 34.70 12.20
#